data_2412ac3e0ab66ea7c765fce916f6e119
#
_entry.id   2412ac3e0ab66ea7c765fce916f6e119
#
_cell.length_a   1.000
_cell.length_b   1.000
_cell.length_c   1.000
_cell.angle_alpha   90.00
_cell.angle_beta   90.00
_cell.angle_gamma   90.00
#
_symmetry.space_group_name_H-M   'P 1'
#
loop_
_entity.id
_entity.type
_entity.pdbx_description
1 polymer ?
#
loop_
_entity_poly.entity_id
_entity_poly.type
_entity_poly.pdbx_seq_one_letter_code
_entity_poly.pdbx_strand_id
1 'polypeptide(L)'
;MNCTMKDFECPNASPTIIYHTVKILSYVSFLSFLVISFAISAEEKGQQANSLRGKPLLSAAPSEGALTDLNMARKAHHALPDDPDLLIWFGRRTAYTGDFRGAIEIFTRGIEKFPNDPRFYRHLGHRYISVREFEKASNSLEVAAKLISGTENETEPDGLPNPAGIPISSLHGNTWYHLGLAYYLQHDWSNALRAYNQGFNAARNHDNKVSTTHWRYMILRRMGLHAEAKQVLEHISEDMKVIENTNYYNLCLFYKGDITLKELTKDLDDNPGGAAIAYGVANWFYVEGDTAEAKKQLEALTATNSWAGFGYIAAESDLFRWP
;
A
#
# COMPACT_ATOMS: atom_id res chain seq x y z
N MET A 1 27.95 -41.46 61.31
CA MET A 1 27.00 -41.82 62.40
C MET A 1 25.66 -42.12 61.76
N ASN A 2 25.25 -43.37 61.92
CA ASN A 2 23.99 -43.92 61.48
C ASN A 2 22.76 -43.29 62.15
N CYS A 3 21.66 -43.10 61.36
CA CYS A 3 20.36 -43.50 61.88
C CYS A 3 19.35 -43.65 60.73
N THR A 4 18.75 -44.77 60.79
CA THR A 4 17.87 -45.61 60.00
C THR A 4 16.43 -45.07 59.84
N MET A 5 15.79 -45.61 58.78
CA MET A 5 14.36 -45.59 58.38
C MET A 5 13.39 -45.88 59.62
N LYS A 6 12.14 -45.34 59.47
CA LYS A 6 10.88 -46.06 59.69
C LYS A 6 9.68 -45.37 59.00
N ASP A 7 9.09 -46.11 58.12
CA ASP A 7 7.70 -46.35 57.72
C ASP A 7 6.59 -45.40 58.16
N PHE A 8 5.88 -44.86 57.12
CA PHE A 8 4.45 -44.58 57.26
C PHE A 8 3.75 -44.98 55.91
N GLU A 9 2.93 -46.03 56.05
CA GLU A 9 2.00 -46.50 55.06
C GLU A 9 0.85 -45.49 54.87
N CYS A 10 0.49 -45.15 53.64
CA CYS A 10 -0.78 -44.49 53.27
C CYS A 10 -1.71 -45.47 52.57
N PRO A 11 -3.00 -45.49 52.88
CA PRO A 11 -3.94 -46.48 52.38
C PRO A 11 -4.42 -46.16 50.94
N ASN A 12 -4.69 -47.24 50.21
CA ASN A 12 -5.21 -47.36 48.86
C ASN A 12 -6.35 -46.39 48.53
N ALA A 13 -6.11 -45.52 47.54
CA ALA A 13 -7.16 -44.90 46.77
C ALA A 13 -7.12 -45.41 45.31
N SER A 14 -8.24 -45.95 44.89
CA SER A 14 -8.43 -46.67 43.65
C SER A 14 -8.13 -45.78 42.41
N PRO A 15 -7.34 -46.27 41.39
CA PRO A 15 -6.92 -45.45 40.24
C PRO A 15 -8.00 -45.13 39.20
N THR A 16 -9.23 -45.62 39.37
CA THR A 16 -10.25 -45.66 38.32
C THR A 16 -11.04 -44.34 38.11
N ILE A 17 -11.06 -43.46 39.13
CA ILE A 17 -11.86 -42.22 39.03
C ILE A 17 -11.08 -41.04 38.37
N ILE A 18 -9.75 -41.04 38.47
CA ILE A 18 -8.92 -39.98 37.95
C ILE A 18 -8.79 -40.03 36.42
N TYR A 19 -8.87 -41.22 35.79
CA TYR A 19 -8.72 -41.39 34.37
C TYR A 19 -9.90 -40.88 33.54
N HIS A 20 -11.14 -40.89 34.08
CA HIS A 20 -12.31 -40.37 33.33
C HIS A 20 -12.40 -38.85 33.33
N THR A 21 -11.96 -38.18 34.40
CA THR A 21 -12.03 -36.71 34.48
C THR A 21 -10.97 -36.02 33.61
N VAL A 22 -9.78 -36.59 33.49
CA VAL A 22 -8.71 -36.07 32.63
C VAL A 22 -9.04 -36.24 31.13
N LYS A 23 -9.69 -37.34 30.70
CA LYS A 23 -10.12 -37.54 29.33
C LYS A 23 -11.21 -36.59 28.90
N ILE A 24 -12.16 -36.26 29.78
CA ILE A 24 -13.26 -35.33 29.44
C ILE A 24 -12.75 -33.89 29.31
N LEU A 25 -11.82 -33.45 30.20
CA LEU A 25 -11.20 -32.12 30.03
C LEU A 25 -10.32 -31.99 28.77
N SER A 26 -9.60 -33.05 28.40
CA SER A 26 -8.79 -33.05 27.15
C SER A 26 -9.65 -32.97 25.89
N TYR A 27 -10.81 -33.64 25.86
CA TYR A 27 -11.71 -33.57 24.69
C TYR A 27 -12.42 -32.23 24.57
N VAL A 28 -12.83 -31.60 25.68
CA VAL A 28 -13.47 -30.27 25.65
C VAL A 28 -12.46 -29.20 25.24
N SER A 29 -11.21 -29.26 25.70
CA SER A 29 -10.16 -28.33 25.32
C SER A 29 -9.78 -28.52 23.82
N PHE A 30 -9.76 -29.75 23.32
CA PHE A 30 -9.43 -30.00 21.88
C PHE A 30 -10.55 -29.57 20.95
N LEU A 31 -11.83 -29.75 21.32
CA LEU A 31 -12.96 -29.25 20.54
C LEU A 31 -13.02 -27.71 20.55
N SER A 32 -12.72 -27.07 21.69
CA SER A 32 -12.67 -25.60 21.78
C SER A 32 -11.55 -25.00 20.93
N PHE A 33 -10.37 -25.60 20.88
CA PHE A 33 -9.28 -25.18 20.00
C PHE A 33 -9.58 -25.43 18.52
N LEU A 34 -10.26 -26.53 18.18
CA LEU A 34 -10.64 -26.85 16.80
C LEU A 34 -11.71 -25.89 16.29
N VAL A 35 -12.69 -25.53 17.11
CA VAL A 35 -13.75 -24.56 16.74
C VAL A 35 -13.20 -23.15 16.62
N ILE A 36 -12.27 -22.73 17.49
CA ILE A 36 -11.60 -21.43 17.38
C ILE A 36 -10.70 -21.38 16.13
N SER A 37 -9.97 -22.45 15.82
CA SER A 37 -9.15 -22.52 14.58
C SER A 37 -10.00 -22.52 13.31
N PHE A 38 -11.18 -23.14 13.31
CA PHE A 38 -12.11 -23.09 12.16
C PHE A 38 -12.83 -21.73 12.04
N ALA A 39 -13.13 -21.06 13.13
CA ALA A 39 -13.71 -19.73 13.12
C ALA A 39 -12.69 -18.69 12.58
N ILE A 40 -11.43 -18.75 13.00
CA ILE A 40 -10.35 -17.89 12.48
C ILE A 40 -10.13 -18.11 10.98
N SER A 41 -10.20 -19.35 10.48
CA SER A 41 -10.00 -19.66 9.06
C SER A 41 -11.17 -19.25 8.15
N ALA A 42 -12.38 -19.06 8.70
CA ALA A 42 -13.57 -18.65 7.93
C ALA A 42 -13.67 -17.12 7.78
N GLU A 43 -13.13 -16.35 8.74
CA GLU A 43 -13.13 -14.89 8.71
C GLU A 43 -12.03 -14.31 7.81
N GLU A 44 -10.98 -15.07 7.49
CA GLU A 44 -9.82 -14.60 6.70
C GLU A 44 -10.00 -14.67 5.18
N LYS A 45 -11.09 -15.24 4.67
CA LYS A 45 -11.28 -15.39 3.23
C LYS A 45 -11.59 -14.05 2.58
N GLY A 46 -10.54 -13.40 1.99
CA GLY A 46 -10.63 -12.11 1.30
C GLY A 46 -10.01 -10.94 2.07
N GLN A 47 -9.62 -11.13 3.34
CA GLN A 47 -8.95 -10.10 4.10
C GLN A 47 -7.49 -9.95 3.63
N GLN A 48 -7.15 -8.74 3.21
CA GLN A 48 -5.81 -8.42 2.72
C GLN A 48 -4.93 -7.78 3.79
N ALA A 49 -5.54 -6.99 4.68
CA ALA A 49 -4.85 -6.29 5.76
C ALA A 49 -5.84 -5.90 6.87
N ASN A 50 -5.30 -5.35 7.94
CA ASN A 50 -6.06 -4.48 8.84
C ASN A 50 -5.71 -3.03 8.54
N SER A 51 -6.69 -2.15 8.66
CA SER A 51 -6.44 -0.71 8.68
C SER A 51 -5.54 -0.37 9.87
N LEU A 52 -4.90 0.79 9.88
CA LEU A 52 -4.10 1.26 11.02
C LEU A 52 -4.92 1.41 12.32
N ARG A 53 -6.25 1.43 12.20
CA ARG A 53 -7.20 1.47 13.33
C ARG A 53 -7.86 0.12 13.61
N GLY A 54 -7.33 -0.97 13.05
CA GLY A 54 -7.75 -2.37 13.32
C GLY A 54 -8.96 -2.86 12.52
N LYS A 55 -9.55 -2.06 11.60
CA LYS A 55 -10.67 -2.51 10.75
C LYS A 55 -10.15 -3.48 9.68
N PRO A 56 -10.77 -4.67 9.49
CA PRO A 56 -10.43 -5.57 8.38
C PRO A 56 -10.63 -4.89 7.02
N LEU A 57 -9.66 -5.04 6.13
CA LEU A 57 -9.66 -4.53 4.77
C LEU A 57 -9.88 -5.71 3.81
N LEU A 58 -11.08 -5.78 3.26
CA LEU A 58 -11.52 -6.87 2.40
C LEU A 58 -11.49 -6.43 0.94
N SER A 59 -10.93 -7.26 0.07
CA SER A 59 -11.01 -7.03 -1.37
C SER A 59 -12.41 -7.32 -1.89
N ALA A 60 -12.87 -6.49 -2.82
CA ALA A 60 -14.09 -6.78 -3.58
C ALA A 60 -13.87 -8.02 -4.46
N ALA A 61 -14.98 -8.66 -4.85
CA ALA A 61 -14.92 -9.74 -5.83
C ALA A 61 -14.30 -9.24 -7.14
N PRO A 62 -13.30 -9.95 -7.70
CA PRO A 62 -12.67 -9.57 -8.94
C PRO A 62 -13.63 -9.68 -10.12
N SER A 63 -13.44 -8.84 -11.14
CA SER A 63 -14.18 -8.96 -12.39
C SER A 63 -13.78 -10.22 -13.17
N GLU A 64 -14.66 -10.70 -14.03
CA GLU A 64 -14.37 -11.85 -14.92
C GLU A 64 -13.15 -11.59 -15.83
N GLY A 65 -12.97 -10.35 -16.30
CA GLY A 65 -11.82 -9.92 -17.07
C GLY A 65 -10.53 -10.04 -16.26
N ALA A 66 -10.53 -9.56 -15.02
CA ALA A 66 -9.36 -9.67 -14.14
C ALA A 66 -8.98 -11.14 -13.86
N LEU A 67 -9.98 -12.01 -13.67
CA LEU A 67 -9.75 -13.45 -13.49
C LEU A 67 -9.22 -14.12 -14.76
N THR A 68 -9.71 -13.74 -15.92
CA THR A 68 -9.23 -14.22 -17.21
C THR A 68 -7.78 -13.86 -17.43
N ASP A 69 -7.43 -12.60 -17.22
CA ASP A 69 -6.06 -12.09 -17.32
C ASP A 69 -5.10 -12.79 -16.36
N LEU A 70 -5.53 -12.98 -15.09
CA LEU A 70 -4.76 -13.72 -14.11
C LEU A 70 -4.49 -15.16 -14.57
N ASN A 71 -5.53 -15.87 -15.09
CA ASN A 71 -5.38 -17.23 -15.58
C ASN A 71 -4.41 -17.31 -16.78
N MET A 72 -4.44 -16.34 -17.69
CA MET A 72 -3.50 -16.26 -18.81
C MET A 72 -2.06 -16.05 -18.31
N ALA A 73 -1.84 -15.06 -17.43
CA ALA A 73 -0.51 -14.79 -16.87
C ALA A 73 0.06 -15.99 -16.09
N ARG A 74 -0.78 -16.68 -15.30
CA ARG A 74 -0.38 -17.88 -14.58
C ARG A 74 0.04 -19.01 -15.53
N LYS A 75 -0.73 -19.28 -16.61
CA LYS A 75 -0.41 -20.29 -17.60
C LYS A 75 0.90 -19.96 -18.32
N ALA A 76 1.10 -18.69 -18.71
CA ALA A 76 2.32 -18.25 -19.36
C ALA A 76 3.56 -18.47 -18.47
N HIS A 77 3.48 -18.07 -17.19
CA HIS A 77 4.56 -18.30 -16.24
C HIS A 77 4.82 -19.80 -16.00
N HIS A 78 3.78 -20.65 -15.92
CA HIS A 78 3.98 -22.10 -15.77
C HIS A 78 4.64 -22.73 -17.00
N ALA A 79 4.45 -22.21 -18.20
CA ALA A 79 5.09 -22.69 -19.41
C ALA A 79 6.58 -22.30 -19.48
N LEU A 80 6.94 -21.14 -18.96
CA LEU A 80 8.31 -20.60 -18.94
C LEU A 80 8.63 -20.04 -17.53
N PRO A 81 8.88 -20.93 -16.55
CA PRO A 81 9.00 -20.54 -15.14
C PRO A 81 10.28 -19.73 -14.82
N ASP A 82 11.25 -19.73 -15.73
CA ASP A 82 12.52 -19.00 -15.59
C ASP A 82 12.51 -17.61 -16.24
N ASP A 83 11.37 -17.19 -16.80
CA ASP A 83 11.19 -15.87 -17.38
C ASP A 83 10.73 -14.86 -16.31
N PRO A 84 11.56 -13.83 -15.99
CA PRO A 84 11.21 -12.84 -14.97
C PRO A 84 10.01 -11.98 -15.37
N ASP A 85 9.82 -11.68 -16.66
CA ASP A 85 8.72 -10.83 -17.13
C ASP A 85 7.38 -11.53 -16.91
N LEU A 86 7.31 -12.82 -17.21
CA LEU A 86 6.10 -13.62 -16.99
C LEU A 86 5.77 -13.76 -15.50
N LEU A 87 6.78 -13.87 -14.62
CA LEU A 87 6.57 -13.90 -13.17
C LEU A 87 6.08 -12.53 -12.66
N ILE A 88 6.63 -11.43 -13.17
CA ILE A 88 6.16 -10.08 -12.85
C ILE A 88 4.70 -9.91 -13.28
N TRP A 89 4.35 -10.31 -14.50
CA TRP A 89 2.96 -10.24 -14.97
C TRP A 89 2.02 -11.10 -14.14
N PHE A 90 2.43 -12.29 -13.73
CA PHE A 90 1.62 -13.13 -12.85
C PHE A 90 1.36 -12.42 -11.51
N GLY A 91 2.38 -11.83 -10.86
CA GLY A 91 2.22 -11.06 -9.64
C GLY A 91 1.33 -9.81 -9.82
N ARG A 92 1.50 -9.07 -10.92
CA ARG A 92 0.67 -7.89 -11.24
C ARG A 92 -0.81 -8.26 -11.42
N ARG A 93 -1.10 -9.31 -12.22
CA ARG A 93 -2.48 -9.77 -12.45
C ARG A 93 -3.12 -10.33 -11.19
N THR A 94 -2.35 -11.00 -10.32
CA THR A 94 -2.80 -11.40 -8.98
C THR A 94 -3.21 -10.18 -8.17
N ALA A 95 -2.40 -9.12 -8.12
CA ALA A 95 -2.75 -7.88 -7.41
C ALA A 95 -4.00 -7.19 -7.98
N TYR A 96 -4.24 -7.26 -9.30
CA TYR A 96 -5.42 -6.65 -9.95
C TYR A 96 -6.73 -7.39 -9.64
N THR A 97 -6.68 -8.62 -9.14
CA THR A 97 -7.83 -9.30 -8.56
C THR A 97 -8.13 -8.88 -7.12
N GLY A 98 -7.31 -8.00 -6.54
CA GLY A 98 -7.40 -7.62 -5.13
C GLY A 98 -6.62 -8.54 -4.19
N ASP A 99 -6.00 -9.60 -4.69
CA ASP A 99 -5.16 -10.50 -3.89
C ASP A 99 -3.74 -9.92 -3.72
N PHE A 100 -3.64 -8.93 -2.82
CA PHE A 100 -2.35 -8.27 -2.56
C PHE A 100 -1.38 -9.18 -1.81
N ARG A 101 -1.89 -10.07 -0.93
CA ARG A 101 -1.05 -11.04 -0.20
C ARG A 101 -0.46 -12.08 -1.13
N GLY A 102 -1.26 -12.66 -2.02
CA GLY A 102 -0.76 -13.56 -3.05
C GLY A 102 0.25 -12.90 -3.99
N ALA A 103 0.06 -11.63 -4.34
CA ALA A 103 1.03 -10.88 -5.13
C ALA A 103 2.36 -10.66 -4.36
N ILE A 104 2.32 -10.39 -3.05
CA ILE A 104 3.51 -10.28 -2.20
C ILE A 104 4.30 -11.59 -2.23
N GLU A 105 3.64 -12.74 -2.08
CA GLU A 105 4.29 -14.06 -2.15
C GLU A 105 4.96 -14.29 -3.51
N ILE A 106 4.30 -13.91 -4.61
CA ILE A 106 4.84 -14.07 -5.97
C ILE A 106 6.09 -13.19 -6.15
N PHE A 107 6.04 -11.91 -5.75
CA PHE A 107 7.19 -11.02 -5.88
C PHE A 107 8.33 -11.39 -4.94
N THR A 108 8.05 -11.94 -3.76
CA THR A 108 9.08 -12.47 -2.84
C THR A 108 9.82 -13.64 -3.48
N ARG A 109 9.11 -14.59 -4.08
CA ARG A 109 9.75 -15.68 -4.85
C ARG A 109 10.54 -15.16 -6.07
N GLY A 110 10.05 -14.06 -6.68
CA GLY A 110 10.78 -13.39 -7.75
C GLY A 110 12.12 -12.85 -7.29
N ILE A 111 12.18 -12.25 -6.11
CA ILE A 111 13.44 -11.77 -5.50
C ILE A 111 14.40 -12.92 -5.20
N GLU A 112 13.90 -14.03 -4.66
CA GLU A 112 14.73 -15.22 -4.39
C GLU A 112 15.39 -15.76 -5.67
N LYS A 113 14.66 -15.72 -6.79
CA LYS A 113 15.13 -16.22 -8.08
C LYS A 113 15.95 -15.20 -8.87
N PHE A 114 15.60 -13.93 -8.79
CA PHE A 114 16.18 -12.83 -9.54
C PHE A 114 16.58 -11.66 -8.61
N PRO A 115 17.55 -11.86 -7.70
CA PRO A 115 17.86 -10.91 -6.62
C PRO A 115 18.38 -9.54 -7.10
N ASN A 116 18.82 -9.45 -8.35
CA ASN A 116 19.34 -8.21 -8.93
C ASN A 116 18.32 -7.52 -9.87
N ASP A 117 17.10 -8.03 -9.99
CA ASP A 117 16.05 -7.39 -10.79
C ASP A 117 15.25 -6.40 -9.92
N PRO A 118 15.39 -5.08 -10.12
CA PRO A 118 14.75 -4.05 -9.31
C PRO A 118 13.23 -4.08 -9.39
N ARG A 119 12.65 -4.63 -10.45
CA ARG A 119 11.22 -4.64 -10.71
C ARG A 119 10.45 -5.45 -9.64
N PHE A 120 11.02 -6.58 -9.17
CA PHE A 120 10.41 -7.37 -8.10
C PHE A 120 10.33 -6.58 -6.79
N TYR A 121 11.41 -5.92 -6.39
CA TYR A 121 11.44 -5.07 -5.20
C TYR A 121 10.47 -3.89 -5.30
N ARG A 122 10.40 -3.26 -6.48
CA ARG A 122 9.48 -2.15 -6.73
C ARG A 122 8.01 -2.59 -6.62
N HIS A 123 7.64 -3.73 -7.22
CA HIS A 123 6.28 -4.25 -7.13
C HIS A 123 5.95 -4.75 -5.72
N LEU A 124 6.89 -5.43 -5.05
CA LEU A 124 6.75 -5.87 -3.66
C LEU A 124 6.50 -4.68 -2.72
N GLY A 125 7.32 -3.63 -2.83
CA GLY A 125 7.16 -2.41 -2.04
C GLY A 125 5.79 -1.74 -2.25
N HIS A 126 5.31 -1.66 -3.49
CA HIS A 126 3.96 -1.16 -3.78
C HIS A 126 2.89 -2.01 -3.06
N ARG A 127 2.99 -3.35 -3.06
CA ARG A 127 1.99 -4.21 -2.39
C ARG A 127 2.08 -4.06 -0.87
N TYR A 128 3.27 -3.89 -0.30
CA TYR A 128 3.41 -3.58 1.13
C TYR A 128 2.70 -2.27 1.52
N ILE A 129 2.71 -1.24 0.67
CA ILE A 129 1.89 -0.04 0.90
C ILE A 129 0.41 -0.42 0.97
N SER A 130 -0.08 -1.23 0.01
CA SER A 130 -1.48 -1.64 -0.05
C SER A 130 -1.95 -2.35 1.23
N VAL A 131 -1.08 -3.14 1.86
CA VAL A 131 -1.38 -3.91 3.09
C VAL A 131 -0.90 -3.22 4.38
N ARG A 132 -0.55 -1.93 4.35
CA ARG A 132 -0.13 -1.08 5.50
C ARG A 132 1.20 -1.49 6.14
N GLU A 133 2.03 -2.25 5.46
CA GLU A 133 3.37 -2.63 5.93
C GLU A 133 4.42 -1.61 5.44
N PHE A 134 4.30 -0.34 5.87
CA PHE A 134 5.02 0.79 5.29
C PHE A 134 6.54 0.72 5.47
N GLU A 135 7.02 0.18 6.60
CA GLU A 135 8.45 -0.05 6.82
C GLU A 135 9.02 -1.10 5.85
N LYS A 136 8.31 -2.20 5.64
CA LYS A 136 8.70 -3.20 4.63
C LYS A 136 8.66 -2.62 3.22
N ALA A 137 7.69 -1.72 2.95
CA ALA A 137 7.59 -1.04 1.66
C ALA A 137 8.83 -0.17 1.41
N SER A 138 9.19 0.72 2.36
CA SER A 138 10.37 1.58 2.22
C SER A 138 11.65 0.76 2.10
N ASN A 139 11.83 -0.29 2.90
CA ASN A 139 13.01 -1.17 2.82
C ASN A 139 13.13 -1.84 1.45
N SER A 140 12.04 -2.39 0.91
CA SER A 140 12.05 -3.02 -0.42
C SER A 140 12.35 -1.99 -1.52
N LEU A 141 11.71 -0.81 -1.46
CA LEU A 141 11.88 0.24 -2.47
C LEU A 141 13.27 0.89 -2.42
N GLU A 142 13.94 0.97 -1.25
CA GLU A 142 15.35 1.39 -1.17
C GLU A 142 16.28 0.40 -1.87
N VAL A 143 15.99 -0.90 -1.81
CA VAL A 143 16.75 -1.89 -2.60
C VAL A 143 16.53 -1.65 -4.10
N ALA A 144 15.28 -1.48 -4.53
CA ALA A 144 14.98 -1.15 -5.92
C ALA A 144 15.71 0.13 -6.37
N ALA A 145 15.68 1.19 -5.53
CA ALA A 145 16.34 2.47 -5.81
C ALA A 145 17.88 2.32 -5.97
N LYS A 146 18.50 1.45 -5.19
CA LYS A 146 19.94 1.13 -5.35
C LYS A 146 20.20 0.39 -6.66
N LEU A 147 19.39 -0.60 -7.01
CA LEU A 147 19.55 -1.42 -8.19
C LEU A 147 19.35 -0.64 -9.50
N ILE A 148 18.48 0.37 -9.52
CA ILE A 148 18.28 1.23 -10.70
C ILE A 148 19.34 2.33 -10.84
N SER A 149 20.20 2.51 -9.84
CA SER A 149 21.22 3.57 -9.88
C SER A 149 22.21 3.33 -11.01
N GLY A 150 22.34 4.33 -11.90
CA GLY A 150 23.22 4.27 -13.07
C GLY A 150 22.68 3.42 -14.24
N THR A 151 21.46 2.90 -14.14
CA THR A 151 20.80 2.20 -15.25
C THR A 151 19.97 3.16 -16.10
N GLU A 152 19.60 2.72 -17.30
CA GLU A 152 18.63 3.45 -18.13
C GLU A 152 17.24 3.43 -17.48
N ASN A 153 16.53 4.56 -17.58
CA ASN A 153 15.16 4.66 -17.09
C ASN A 153 14.18 4.13 -18.13
N GLU A 154 13.91 2.84 -18.10
CA GLU A 154 13.03 2.16 -19.05
C GLU A 154 11.54 2.47 -18.80
N THR A 155 10.76 2.49 -19.88
CA THR A 155 9.29 2.57 -19.82
C THR A 155 8.73 1.25 -19.31
N GLU A 156 7.92 1.27 -18.26
CA GLU A 156 7.22 0.08 -17.79
C GLU A 156 5.97 -0.19 -18.64
N PRO A 157 5.73 -1.45 -19.04
CA PRO A 157 4.51 -1.83 -19.74
C PRO A 157 3.28 -1.54 -18.89
N ASP A 158 2.27 -0.88 -19.47
CA ASP A 158 1.01 -0.59 -18.80
C ASP A 158 0.23 -1.86 -18.47
N GLY A 159 -0.20 -1.96 -17.23
CA GLY A 159 -1.07 -3.06 -16.79
C GLY A 159 -2.56 -2.77 -17.03
N LEU A 160 -2.93 -1.50 -17.04
CA LEU A 160 -4.26 -0.97 -17.33
C LEU A 160 -4.05 0.23 -18.27
N PRO A 161 -3.93 0.01 -19.60
CA PRO A 161 -3.63 1.05 -20.54
C PRO A 161 -4.67 2.19 -20.50
N ASN A 162 -4.18 3.43 -20.57
CA ASN A 162 -5.05 4.59 -20.69
C ASN A 162 -5.73 4.65 -22.09
N PRO A 163 -6.80 5.46 -22.26
CA PRO A 163 -7.52 5.54 -23.53
C PRO A 163 -6.66 5.96 -24.73
N ALA A 164 -5.54 6.67 -24.49
CA ALA A 164 -4.61 7.07 -25.53
C ALA A 164 -3.61 5.97 -25.94
N GLY A 165 -3.52 4.86 -25.16
CA GLY A 165 -2.56 3.79 -25.38
C GLY A 165 -1.10 4.21 -25.21
N ILE A 166 -0.82 5.31 -24.52
CA ILE A 166 0.52 5.88 -24.34
C ILE A 166 1.02 5.53 -22.92
N PRO A 167 2.02 4.65 -22.77
CA PRO A 167 2.58 4.35 -21.45
C PRO A 167 3.27 5.59 -20.87
N ILE A 168 2.85 6.02 -19.69
CA ILE A 168 3.43 7.17 -18.99
C ILE A 168 4.42 6.78 -17.90
N SER A 169 4.38 5.54 -17.46
CA SER A 169 5.17 5.05 -16.32
C SER A 169 6.57 4.60 -16.75
N SER A 170 7.54 4.80 -15.87
CA SER A 170 8.89 4.27 -16.02
C SER A 170 9.36 3.60 -14.73
N LEU A 171 10.35 2.69 -14.83
CA LEU A 171 10.86 1.96 -13.69
C LEU A 171 11.41 2.89 -12.60
N HIS A 172 12.24 3.87 -12.98
CA HIS A 172 12.77 4.84 -12.03
C HIS A 172 11.66 5.72 -11.44
N GLY A 173 10.77 6.25 -12.29
CA GLY A 173 9.64 7.06 -11.86
C GLY A 173 8.78 6.36 -10.82
N ASN A 174 8.38 5.12 -11.11
CA ASN A 174 7.57 4.31 -10.20
C ASN A 174 8.31 3.91 -8.91
N THR A 175 9.60 3.60 -9.00
CA THR A 175 10.41 3.27 -7.82
C THR A 175 10.45 4.46 -6.86
N TRP A 176 10.82 5.64 -7.34
CA TRP A 176 10.91 6.84 -6.53
C TRP A 176 9.55 7.34 -6.03
N TYR A 177 8.50 7.24 -6.87
CA TYR A 177 7.15 7.61 -6.47
C TYR A 177 6.65 6.78 -5.28
N HIS A 178 6.76 5.45 -5.37
CA HIS A 178 6.30 4.58 -4.29
C HIS A 178 7.19 4.66 -3.04
N LEU A 179 8.50 4.90 -3.20
CA LEU A 179 9.41 5.14 -2.08
C LEU A 179 9.05 6.43 -1.34
N GLY A 180 8.80 7.51 -2.08
CA GLY A 180 8.32 8.76 -1.51
C GLY A 180 7.02 8.59 -0.76
N LEU A 181 6.06 7.84 -1.34
CA LEU A 181 4.79 7.54 -0.68
C LEU A 181 5.00 6.68 0.59
N ALA A 182 5.83 5.64 0.54
CA ALA A 182 6.09 4.80 1.71
C ALA A 182 6.65 5.62 2.90
N TYR A 183 7.56 6.56 2.64
CA TYR A 183 8.05 7.48 3.68
C TYR A 183 7.00 8.51 4.11
N TYR A 184 6.22 9.05 3.17
CA TYR A 184 5.12 9.96 3.49
C TYR A 184 4.14 9.34 4.47
N LEU A 185 3.74 8.10 4.22
CA LEU A 185 2.83 7.34 5.08
C LEU A 185 3.42 7.01 6.47
N GLN A 186 4.72 7.12 6.64
CA GLN A 186 5.43 7.01 7.92
C GLN A 186 5.63 8.37 8.60
N HIS A 187 5.22 9.48 7.95
CA HIS A 187 5.50 10.86 8.33
C HIS A 187 7.01 11.19 8.37
N ASP A 188 7.82 10.42 7.65
CA ASP A 188 9.23 10.74 7.42
C ASP A 188 9.35 11.72 6.25
N TRP A 189 9.05 12.99 6.55
CA TRP A 189 8.99 14.06 5.54
C TRP A 189 10.31 14.27 4.81
N SER A 190 11.44 14.12 5.49
CA SER A 190 12.75 14.33 4.91
C SER A 190 13.08 13.28 3.86
N ASN A 191 12.89 12.00 4.16
CA ASN A 191 13.12 10.93 3.20
C ASN A 191 12.06 10.90 2.10
N ALA A 192 10.81 11.25 2.41
CA ALA A 192 9.76 11.41 1.41
C ALA A 192 10.12 12.51 0.39
N LEU A 193 10.56 13.69 0.85
CA LEU A 193 10.99 14.78 -0.02
C LEU A 193 12.19 14.38 -0.88
N ARG A 194 13.19 13.71 -0.29
CA ARG A 194 14.34 13.18 -1.02
C ARG A 194 13.90 12.26 -2.17
N ALA A 195 13.02 11.30 -1.89
CA ALA A 195 12.55 10.35 -2.89
C ALA A 195 11.72 11.04 -3.99
N TYR A 196 10.81 11.95 -3.65
CA TYR A 196 10.04 12.67 -4.66
C TYR A 196 10.88 13.67 -5.47
N ASN A 197 11.96 14.22 -4.92
CA ASN A 197 12.92 14.99 -5.72
C ASN A 197 13.62 14.11 -6.76
N GLN A 198 14.02 12.89 -6.41
CA GLN A 198 14.57 11.93 -7.38
C GLN A 198 13.52 11.52 -8.42
N GLY A 199 12.25 11.31 -8.01
CA GLY A 199 11.15 11.02 -8.91
C GLY A 199 10.90 12.16 -9.91
N PHE A 200 10.97 13.42 -9.45
CA PHE A 200 10.85 14.59 -10.30
C PHE A 200 12.00 14.68 -11.33
N ASN A 201 13.22 14.41 -10.91
CA ASN A 201 14.38 14.39 -11.79
C ASN A 201 14.32 13.25 -12.82
N ALA A 202 13.73 12.11 -12.45
CA ALA A 202 13.51 10.96 -13.32
C ALA A 202 12.27 11.12 -14.23
N ALA A 203 11.46 12.17 -14.06
CA ALA A 203 10.20 12.36 -14.79
C ALA A 203 10.45 12.59 -16.28
N ARG A 204 9.76 11.80 -17.12
CA ARG A 204 9.91 11.83 -18.59
C ARG A 204 8.76 12.53 -19.30
N ASN A 205 7.68 12.85 -18.60
CA ASN A 205 6.46 13.46 -19.13
C ASN A 205 5.78 14.36 -18.09
N HIS A 206 4.73 15.05 -18.49
CA HIS A 206 3.99 15.94 -17.61
C HIS A 206 3.26 15.19 -16.50
N ASP A 207 2.76 13.99 -16.75
CA ASP A 207 2.09 13.15 -15.75
C ASP A 207 3.00 12.83 -14.55
N ASN A 208 4.24 12.45 -14.82
CA ASN A 208 5.22 12.17 -13.77
C ASN A 208 5.61 13.45 -13.03
N LYS A 209 5.71 14.60 -13.74
CA LYS A 209 6.03 15.88 -13.12
C LYS A 209 4.92 16.35 -12.18
N VAL A 210 3.66 16.34 -12.63
CA VAL A 210 2.55 16.83 -11.80
C VAL A 210 2.33 15.95 -10.58
N SER A 211 2.43 14.62 -10.71
CA SER A 211 2.24 13.71 -9.59
C SER A 211 3.33 13.87 -8.53
N THR A 212 4.60 13.98 -8.92
CA THR A 212 5.70 14.22 -7.96
C THR A 212 5.64 15.60 -7.36
N THR A 213 5.23 16.63 -8.12
CA THR A 213 5.09 18.00 -7.63
C THR A 213 3.99 18.11 -6.57
N HIS A 214 2.85 17.47 -6.78
CA HIS A 214 1.78 17.41 -5.79
C HIS A 214 2.27 16.92 -4.42
N TRP A 215 2.97 15.78 -4.38
CA TRP A 215 3.50 15.24 -3.13
C TRP A 215 4.60 16.12 -2.53
N ARG A 216 5.51 16.66 -3.34
CA ARG A 216 6.55 17.61 -2.88
C ARG A 216 5.93 18.85 -2.23
N TYR A 217 4.91 19.43 -2.85
CA TYR A 217 4.19 20.57 -2.28
C TYR A 217 3.60 20.23 -0.91
N MET A 218 2.85 19.13 -0.81
CA MET A 218 2.25 18.74 0.47
C MET A 218 3.31 18.52 1.56
N ILE A 219 4.41 17.84 1.24
CA ILE A 219 5.50 17.57 2.18
C ILE A 219 6.13 18.89 2.66
N LEU A 220 6.47 19.80 1.75
CA LEU A 220 7.07 21.09 2.09
C LEU A 220 6.13 21.93 2.97
N ARG A 221 4.83 21.91 2.69
CA ARG A 221 3.82 22.56 3.54
C ARG A 221 3.75 21.92 4.93
N ARG A 222 3.81 20.60 5.05
CA ARG A 222 3.88 19.87 6.33
C ARG A 222 5.15 20.18 7.12
N MET A 223 6.24 20.48 6.44
CA MET A 223 7.51 20.92 7.06
C MET A 223 7.54 22.42 7.41
N GLY A 224 6.53 23.21 7.06
CA GLY A 224 6.51 24.65 7.23
C GLY A 224 7.40 25.43 6.25
N LEU A 225 7.87 24.77 5.18
CA LEU A 225 8.75 25.34 4.15
C LEU A 225 7.91 25.99 3.05
N HIS A 226 7.26 27.13 3.39
CA HIS A 226 6.27 27.76 2.52
C HIS A 226 6.85 28.35 1.24
N ALA A 227 8.06 28.90 1.26
CA ALA A 227 8.72 29.47 0.08
C ALA A 227 9.06 28.36 -0.92
N GLU A 228 9.66 27.28 -0.45
CA GLU A 228 10.01 26.11 -1.25
C GLU A 228 8.77 25.41 -1.81
N ALA A 229 7.68 25.33 -1.02
CA ALA A 229 6.41 24.81 -1.47
C ALA A 229 5.84 25.63 -2.65
N LYS A 230 5.98 26.95 -2.62
CA LYS A 230 5.58 27.82 -3.72
C LYS A 230 6.47 27.63 -4.96
N GLN A 231 7.77 27.51 -4.74
CA GLN A 231 8.76 27.33 -5.81
C GLN A 231 8.54 26.05 -6.59
N VAL A 232 8.18 24.92 -5.96
CA VAL A 232 7.94 23.67 -6.68
C VAL A 232 6.73 23.73 -7.62
N LEU A 233 5.85 24.72 -7.49
CA LEU A 233 4.70 24.91 -8.39
C LEU A 233 5.00 25.80 -9.61
N GLU A 234 6.15 26.48 -9.68
CA GLU A 234 6.44 27.46 -10.74
C GLU A 234 6.43 26.88 -12.14
N HIS A 235 6.80 25.60 -12.31
CA HIS A 235 6.80 24.93 -13.59
C HIS A 235 5.43 24.36 -14.00
N ILE A 236 4.43 24.44 -13.14
CA ILE A 236 3.06 24.04 -13.48
C ILE A 236 2.41 25.14 -14.31
N SER A 237 1.92 24.79 -15.48
CA SER A 237 1.27 25.71 -16.41
C SER A 237 0.01 25.08 -17.02
N GLU A 238 -0.92 25.90 -17.51
CA GLU A 238 -2.21 25.47 -18.04
C GLU A 238 -2.10 24.67 -19.36
N ASP A 239 -0.96 24.76 -20.06
CA ASP A 239 -0.71 24.08 -21.32
C ASP A 239 -0.07 22.70 -21.16
N MET A 240 0.14 22.21 -19.95
CA MET A 240 0.71 20.89 -19.71
C MET A 240 -0.20 19.78 -20.25
N LYS A 241 0.40 18.88 -21.05
CA LYS A 241 -0.31 17.70 -21.59
C LYS A 241 -0.25 16.57 -20.57
N VAL A 242 -1.30 16.42 -19.81
CA VAL A 242 -1.47 15.38 -18.80
C VAL A 242 -2.50 14.35 -19.29
N ILE A 243 -2.17 13.07 -19.25
CA ILE A 243 -2.98 11.97 -19.81
C ILE A 243 -3.74 11.24 -18.70
N GLU A 244 -3.08 10.85 -17.60
CA GLU A 244 -3.67 10.05 -16.51
C GLU A 244 -3.75 10.84 -15.20
N ASN A 245 -2.77 11.67 -14.89
CA ASN A 245 -2.61 12.32 -13.59
C ASN A 245 -3.34 13.68 -13.50
N THR A 246 -4.51 13.82 -14.18
CA THR A 246 -5.30 15.06 -14.19
C THR A 246 -5.72 15.51 -12.79
N ASN A 247 -5.97 14.59 -11.86
CA ASN A 247 -6.31 14.92 -10.47
C ASN A 247 -5.16 15.59 -9.74
N TYR A 248 -3.94 15.10 -9.90
CA TYR A 248 -2.75 15.75 -9.33
C TYR A 248 -2.44 17.08 -10.02
N TYR A 249 -2.68 17.18 -11.31
CA TYR A 249 -2.53 18.42 -12.06
C TYR A 249 -3.49 19.49 -11.55
N ASN A 250 -4.77 19.18 -11.42
CA ASN A 250 -5.77 20.09 -10.89
C ASN A 250 -5.47 20.52 -9.44
N LEU A 251 -4.97 19.61 -8.61
CA LEU A 251 -4.49 19.96 -7.27
C LEU A 251 -3.31 20.93 -7.32
N CYS A 252 -2.35 20.75 -8.23
CA CYS A 252 -1.24 21.68 -8.38
C CYS A 252 -1.73 23.07 -8.84
N LEU A 253 -2.67 23.16 -9.78
CA LEU A 253 -3.30 24.43 -10.19
C LEU A 253 -4.05 25.10 -9.03
N PHE A 254 -4.78 24.31 -8.22
CA PHE A 254 -5.45 24.79 -7.02
C PHE A 254 -4.45 25.34 -5.99
N TYR A 255 -3.37 24.62 -5.69
CA TYR A 255 -2.33 25.09 -4.77
C TYR A 255 -1.65 26.37 -5.25
N LYS A 256 -1.55 26.55 -6.54
CA LYS A 256 -0.99 27.75 -7.19
C LYS A 256 -1.97 28.93 -7.16
N GLY A 257 -3.27 28.66 -7.03
CA GLY A 257 -4.33 29.64 -7.06
C GLY A 257 -4.90 29.93 -8.46
N ASP A 258 -4.54 29.11 -9.44
CA ASP A 258 -5.02 29.24 -10.83
C ASP A 258 -6.47 28.73 -10.98
N ILE A 259 -6.92 27.81 -10.11
CA ILE A 259 -8.33 27.38 -10.00
C ILE A 259 -8.81 27.45 -8.55
N THR A 260 -10.13 27.60 -8.37
CA THR A 260 -10.78 27.65 -7.05
C THR A 260 -11.06 26.25 -6.50
N LEU A 261 -11.30 26.15 -5.19
CA LEU A 261 -11.75 24.90 -4.55
C LEU A 261 -13.05 24.37 -5.18
N LYS A 262 -13.98 25.26 -5.53
CA LYS A 262 -15.25 24.91 -6.17
C LYS A 262 -15.04 24.27 -7.55
N GLU A 263 -14.10 24.79 -8.33
CA GLU A 263 -13.75 24.23 -9.64
C GLU A 263 -13.04 22.88 -9.48
N LEU A 264 -12.11 22.76 -8.54
CA LEU A 264 -11.42 21.51 -8.25
C LEU A 264 -12.38 20.37 -7.86
N THR A 265 -13.42 20.69 -7.10
CA THR A 265 -14.34 19.66 -6.52
C THR A 265 -15.63 19.46 -7.32
N LYS A 266 -15.77 20.13 -8.46
CA LYS A 266 -17.02 20.16 -9.23
C LYS A 266 -17.54 18.76 -9.64
N ASP A 267 -16.64 17.86 -10.04
CA ASP A 267 -16.97 16.54 -10.57
C ASP A 267 -16.40 15.42 -9.66
N LEU A 268 -16.30 15.65 -8.35
CA LEU A 268 -15.63 14.75 -7.43
C LEU A 268 -16.34 13.41 -7.28
N ASP A 269 -17.68 13.41 -7.26
CA ASP A 269 -18.52 12.22 -7.03
C ASP A 269 -18.43 11.22 -8.19
N ASP A 270 -18.20 11.70 -9.41
CA ASP A 270 -18.11 10.89 -10.63
C ASP A 270 -16.65 10.53 -11.01
N ASN A 271 -15.67 10.96 -10.21
CA ASN A 271 -14.26 10.81 -10.54
C ASN A 271 -13.63 9.59 -9.87
N PRO A 272 -13.17 8.57 -10.65
CA PRO A 272 -12.47 7.39 -10.10
C PRO A 272 -11.21 7.74 -9.27
N GLY A 273 -10.58 8.88 -9.56
CA GLY A 273 -9.45 9.41 -8.79
C GLY A 273 -9.84 10.34 -7.64
N GLY A 274 -11.12 10.41 -7.27
CA GLY A 274 -11.65 11.29 -6.24
C GLY A 274 -10.92 11.22 -4.89
N ALA A 275 -10.42 10.04 -4.53
CA ALA A 275 -9.64 9.88 -3.31
C ALA A 275 -8.35 10.73 -3.28
N ALA A 276 -7.71 10.96 -4.43
CA ALA A 276 -6.51 11.81 -4.51
C ALA A 276 -6.87 13.29 -4.27
N ILE A 277 -7.95 13.77 -4.90
CA ILE A 277 -8.45 15.14 -4.70
C ILE A 277 -8.92 15.33 -3.26
N ALA A 278 -9.75 14.41 -2.74
CA ALA A 278 -10.27 14.49 -1.38
C ALA A 278 -9.14 14.57 -0.34
N TYR A 279 -8.11 13.74 -0.49
CA TYR A 279 -6.94 13.79 0.39
C TYR A 279 -6.15 15.10 0.22
N GLY A 280 -5.90 15.52 -1.02
CA GLY A 280 -5.17 16.75 -1.31
C GLY A 280 -5.85 17.99 -0.69
N VAL A 281 -7.19 18.07 -0.78
CA VAL A 281 -8.00 19.13 -0.17
C VAL A 281 -7.96 19.05 1.37
N ALA A 282 -8.11 17.85 1.94
CA ALA A 282 -8.03 17.68 3.39
C ALA A 282 -6.65 18.08 3.93
N ASN A 283 -5.58 17.68 3.25
CA ASN A 283 -4.22 18.10 3.60
C ASN A 283 -4.06 19.63 3.46
N TRP A 284 -4.65 20.26 2.46
CA TRP A 284 -4.62 21.71 2.28
C TRP A 284 -5.29 22.42 3.47
N PHE A 285 -6.49 22.02 3.90
CA PHE A 285 -7.12 22.57 5.11
C PHE A 285 -6.24 22.39 6.34
N TYR A 286 -5.60 21.23 6.49
CA TYR A 286 -4.69 20.98 7.62
C TYR A 286 -3.53 21.97 7.66
N VAL A 287 -2.85 22.20 6.53
CA VAL A 287 -1.67 23.09 6.48
C VAL A 287 -2.04 24.58 6.43
N GLU A 288 -3.30 24.92 6.13
CA GLU A 288 -3.86 26.28 6.29
C GLU A 288 -4.35 26.53 7.72
N GLY A 289 -4.34 25.53 8.61
CA GLY A 289 -4.71 25.66 10.03
C GLY A 289 -6.17 25.33 10.34
N ASP A 290 -7.01 25.04 9.35
CA ASP A 290 -8.39 24.55 9.57
C ASP A 290 -8.38 23.03 9.82
N THR A 291 -7.87 22.67 11.00
CA THR A 291 -7.72 21.26 11.40
C THR A 291 -9.08 20.56 11.60
N ALA A 292 -10.14 21.30 11.92
CA ALA A 292 -11.47 20.75 12.10
C ALA A 292 -12.07 20.28 10.76
N GLU A 293 -12.01 21.11 9.72
CA GLU A 293 -12.47 20.72 8.39
C GLU A 293 -11.56 19.64 7.79
N ALA A 294 -10.25 19.73 7.97
CA ALA A 294 -9.32 18.69 7.56
C ALA A 294 -9.70 17.32 8.13
N LYS A 295 -9.92 17.23 9.44
CA LYS A 295 -10.30 15.97 10.11
C LYS A 295 -11.61 15.41 9.57
N LYS A 296 -12.63 16.26 9.43
CA LYS A 296 -13.93 15.88 8.88
C LYS A 296 -13.80 15.27 7.47
N GLN A 297 -12.96 15.87 6.61
CA GLN A 297 -12.71 15.39 5.25
C GLN A 297 -11.97 14.06 5.23
N LEU A 298 -10.94 13.89 6.08
CA LEU A 298 -10.21 12.63 6.23
C LEU A 298 -11.12 11.51 6.74
N GLU A 299 -11.99 11.80 7.72
CA GLU A 299 -12.97 10.83 8.24
C GLU A 299 -13.99 10.43 7.15
N ALA A 300 -14.48 11.38 6.36
CA ALA A 300 -15.38 11.09 5.24
C ALA A 300 -14.70 10.20 4.19
N LEU A 301 -13.45 10.48 3.83
CA LEU A 301 -12.69 9.68 2.88
C LEU A 301 -12.46 8.25 3.39
N THR A 302 -12.10 8.09 4.67
CA THR A 302 -11.86 6.77 5.27
C THR A 302 -13.14 5.99 5.59
N ALA A 303 -14.32 6.60 5.47
CA ALA A 303 -15.59 5.92 5.52
C ALA A 303 -15.98 5.24 4.18
N THR A 304 -15.33 5.59 3.07
CA THR A 304 -15.56 4.97 1.75
C THR A 304 -14.99 3.56 1.66
N ASN A 305 -15.29 2.87 0.55
CA ASN A 305 -14.73 1.54 0.26
C ASN A 305 -13.41 1.59 -0.54
N SER A 306 -12.87 2.78 -0.84
CA SER A 306 -11.69 2.97 -1.67
C SER A 306 -10.36 2.72 -0.94
N TRP A 307 -10.35 1.77 0.00
CA TRP A 307 -9.26 1.54 0.95
C TRP A 307 -7.89 1.21 0.30
N ALA A 308 -7.88 0.75 -0.95
CA ALA A 308 -6.64 0.47 -1.68
C ALA A 308 -6.05 1.72 -2.37
N GLY A 309 -6.78 2.83 -2.43
CA GLY A 309 -6.33 4.08 -3.04
C GLY A 309 -5.33 4.84 -2.17
N PHE A 310 -4.30 5.43 -2.77
CA PHE A 310 -3.23 6.12 -2.01
C PHE A 310 -3.72 7.30 -1.19
N GLY A 311 -4.70 8.06 -1.68
CA GLY A 311 -5.34 9.14 -0.92
C GLY A 311 -6.04 8.62 0.34
N TYR A 312 -6.75 7.49 0.24
CA TYR A 312 -7.36 6.85 1.40
C TYR A 312 -6.29 6.37 2.41
N ILE A 313 -5.23 5.72 1.92
CA ILE A 313 -4.15 5.22 2.79
C ILE A 313 -3.46 6.38 3.51
N ALA A 314 -3.27 7.50 2.82
CA ALA A 314 -2.69 8.71 3.41
C ALA A 314 -3.62 9.33 4.45
N ALA A 315 -4.92 9.41 4.18
CA ALA A 315 -5.92 9.87 5.14
C ALA A 315 -5.97 9.00 6.40
N GLU A 316 -5.90 7.68 6.22
CA GLU A 316 -5.84 6.72 7.32
C GLU A 316 -4.57 6.90 8.16
N SER A 317 -3.41 7.13 7.52
CA SER A 317 -2.15 7.39 8.21
C SER A 317 -2.17 8.68 9.02
N ASP A 318 -2.75 9.75 8.45
CA ASP A 318 -2.91 11.04 9.14
C ASP A 318 -3.86 10.90 10.35
N LEU A 319 -5.01 10.26 10.18
CA LEU A 319 -5.96 10.04 11.28
C LEU A 319 -5.41 9.13 12.39
N PHE A 320 -4.58 8.16 12.06
CA PHE A 320 -3.92 7.30 13.04
C PHE A 320 -2.94 8.07 13.93
N ARG A 321 -2.30 9.10 13.37
CA ARG A 321 -1.35 9.98 14.07
C ARG A 321 -1.94 11.34 14.42
N TRP A 322 -3.28 11.47 14.34
CA TRP A 322 -3.92 12.75 14.65
C TRP A 322 -3.64 13.16 16.09
N PRO A 323 -3.22 14.43 16.34
CA PRO A 323 -2.90 14.93 17.67
C PRO A 323 -4.11 15.03 18.59
#